data_5dbf3022188c6cde39e5676a509c21f3
#
_entry.id   5dbf3022188c6cde39e5676a509c21f3
#
_cell.length_a   1.000
_cell.length_b   1.000
_cell.length_c   1.000
_cell.angle_alpha   90.00
_cell.angle_beta   90.00
_cell.angle_gamma   90.00
#
_symmetry.space_group_name_H-M   'P 1'
#
loop_
_entity.id
_entity.type
_entity.pdbx_description
1 polymer ?
#
loop_
_entity_poly.entity_id
_entity_poly.type
_entity_poly.pdbx_seq_one_letter_code
_entity_poly.pdbx_strand_id
1 'polypeptide(L)'
;ISCPWNDRKLPTQDDIVVQNNFYANALATAERGWIGGGKAYIEKGGVMLPSSGEEYEEFSDWERRFLYHKATTLQQVSIPYVRQTNVQWVISEAFPNNGNAAMKFPPETEGLKSSYVYQGRTYTTGYATGAGIYLRHTWGEGTIPAFYAHPKENTTAYAWTYVYSPKAQDVGALIEIYNYGRSEKDIAPNDGHWDRMGTKIWLNDVEISAPSWKNSGKTAMSNEDLLENENFSARPATQISLKKGWNKVLLKLPFNPNGTRLKKWMFTFVLTDK
;
A
#
# COMPACT_ATOMS: atom_id res chain seq x y z
N ILE A 1 20.54 2.43 7.02
CA ILE A 1 21.24 1.13 6.89
C ILE A 1 20.20 0.11 6.53
N SER A 2 20.34 -0.52 5.36
CA SER A 2 19.49 -1.61 4.91
C SER A 2 20.12 -2.92 5.36
N CYS A 3 19.36 -3.75 6.07
CA CYS A 3 19.75 -5.13 6.36
C CYS A 3 18.84 -6.07 5.57
N PRO A 4 19.31 -6.64 4.46
CA PRO A 4 18.59 -7.73 3.83
C PRO A 4 18.73 -8.97 4.73
N TRP A 5 17.69 -9.28 5.47
CA TRP A 5 17.63 -10.48 6.30
C TRP A 5 17.45 -11.71 5.41
N ASN A 6 18.43 -12.62 5.43
CA ASN A 6 18.48 -13.82 4.59
C ASN A 6 18.36 -15.12 5.39
N ASP A 7 17.90 -15.05 6.60
CA ASP A 7 17.75 -16.19 7.52
C ASP A 7 16.43 -16.96 7.35
N ARG A 8 15.71 -16.69 6.26
CA ARG A 8 14.45 -17.37 5.94
C ARG A 8 14.67 -18.70 5.26
N LYS A 9 13.91 -19.67 5.69
CA LYS A 9 13.81 -20.96 4.98
C LYS A 9 12.81 -20.83 3.84
N LEU A 10 13.28 -20.40 2.68
CA LEU A 10 12.47 -20.34 1.48
C LEU A 10 12.83 -21.47 0.52
N PRO A 11 11.90 -21.93 -0.33
CA PRO A 11 12.10 -23.07 -1.21
C PRO A 11 13.28 -22.93 -2.16
N THR A 12 13.52 -21.72 -2.66
CA THR A 12 14.58 -21.44 -3.63
C THR A 12 15.31 -20.14 -3.32
N GLN A 13 16.53 -20.00 -3.86
CA GLN A 13 17.30 -18.74 -3.80
C GLN A 13 16.54 -17.58 -4.47
N ASP A 14 15.84 -17.84 -5.56
CA ASP A 14 15.09 -16.84 -6.31
C ASP A 14 13.93 -16.29 -5.47
N ASP A 15 13.25 -17.14 -4.71
CA ASP A 15 12.20 -16.72 -3.79
C ASP A 15 12.73 -15.77 -2.72
N ILE A 16 13.92 -16.05 -2.17
CA ILE A 16 14.58 -15.17 -1.18
C ILE A 16 14.84 -13.80 -1.81
N VAL A 17 15.39 -13.76 -3.01
CA VAL A 17 15.74 -12.53 -3.72
C VAL A 17 14.49 -11.70 -4.02
N VAL A 18 13.44 -12.32 -4.58
CA VAL A 18 12.19 -11.65 -4.93
C VAL A 18 11.49 -11.13 -3.69
N GLN A 19 11.31 -11.94 -2.68
CA GLN A 19 10.52 -11.61 -1.50
C GLN A 19 11.21 -10.58 -0.60
N ASN A 20 12.54 -10.58 -0.53
CA ASN A 20 13.29 -9.59 0.22
C ASN A 20 13.64 -8.35 -0.61
N ASN A 21 13.32 -8.36 -1.90
CA ASN A 21 13.70 -7.29 -2.84
C ASN A 21 15.19 -6.91 -2.72
N PHE A 22 16.04 -7.96 -2.65
CA PHE A 22 17.45 -7.84 -2.30
C PHE A 22 18.19 -6.84 -3.21
N TYR A 23 18.04 -6.97 -4.52
CA TYR A 23 18.76 -6.10 -5.45
C TYR A 23 18.31 -4.65 -5.40
N ALA A 24 17.02 -4.39 -5.22
CA ALA A 24 16.53 -3.02 -5.05
C ALA A 24 17.09 -2.39 -3.77
N ASN A 25 17.10 -3.13 -2.67
CA ASN A 25 17.67 -2.69 -1.40
C ASN A 25 19.19 -2.47 -1.50
N ALA A 26 19.92 -3.35 -2.17
CA ALA A 26 21.37 -3.21 -2.40
C ALA A 26 21.70 -1.97 -3.24
N LEU A 27 20.96 -1.74 -4.33
CA LEU A 27 21.12 -0.53 -5.16
C LEU A 27 20.80 0.75 -4.39
N ALA A 28 19.70 0.76 -3.64
CA ALA A 28 19.35 1.92 -2.83
C ALA A 28 20.39 2.21 -1.75
N THR A 29 20.93 1.17 -1.11
CA THR A 29 22.01 1.30 -0.10
C THR A 29 23.31 1.81 -0.72
N ALA A 30 23.69 1.27 -1.87
CA ALA A 30 24.90 1.69 -2.59
C ALA A 30 24.80 3.16 -3.02
N GLU A 31 23.68 3.55 -3.58
CA GLU A 31 23.39 4.93 -3.98
C GLU A 31 23.50 5.90 -2.79
N ARG A 32 22.87 5.56 -1.68
CA ARG A 32 22.90 6.40 -0.47
C ARG A 32 24.28 6.43 0.19
N GLY A 33 25.02 5.32 0.14
CA GLY A 33 26.39 5.25 0.63
C GLY A 33 27.38 6.09 -0.20
N TRP A 34 27.10 6.24 -1.50
CA TRP A 34 27.95 6.99 -2.41
C TRP A 34 27.63 8.50 -2.46
N ILE A 35 26.37 8.86 -2.57
CA ILE A 35 25.90 10.25 -2.76
C ILE A 35 25.49 10.89 -1.43
N GLY A 36 24.95 10.11 -0.49
CA GLY A 36 24.28 10.62 0.71
C GLY A 36 22.87 11.12 0.41
N GLY A 37 22.32 11.94 1.30
CA GLY A 37 21.02 12.61 1.11
C GLY A 37 19.78 11.71 1.26
N GLY A 38 18.63 12.18 0.77
CA GLY A 38 17.36 11.47 0.72
C GLY A 38 16.58 11.38 2.02
N LYS A 39 17.05 11.97 3.10
CA LYS A 39 16.36 11.97 4.39
C LYS A 39 15.00 12.65 4.30
N ALA A 40 14.95 13.83 3.73
CA ALA A 40 13.73 14.63 3.61
C ALA A 40 12.67 13.94 2.74
N TYR A 41 13.10 13.25 1.67
CA TYR A 41 12.20 12.45 0.86
C TYR A 41 11.61 11.26 1.63
N ILE A 42 12.43 10.55 2.40
CA ILE A 42 11.99 9.42 3.24
C ILE A 42 11.01 9.90 4.30
N GLU A 43 11.23 11.06 4.90
CA GLU A 43 10.32 11.67 5.88
C GLU A 43 8.94 12.02 5.30
N LYS A 44 8.84 12.23 3.99
CA LYS A 44 7.57 12.47 3.29
C LYS A 44 6.98 11.22 2.64
N GLY A 45 7.77 10.17 2.53
CA GLY A 45 7.35 8.90 1.93
C GLY A 45 6.18 8.26 2.66
N GLY A 46 5.19 7.79 1.90
CA GLY A 46 3.99 7.13 2.43
C GLY A 46 2.90 8.07 2.94
N VAL A 47 3.14 9.39 2.96
CA VAL A 47 2.13 10.39 3.34
C VAL A 47 2.01 11.50 2.31
N MET A 48 3.11 12.17 1.99
CA MET A 48 3.10 13.34 1.12
C MET A 48 4.34 13.37 0.23
N LEU A 49 4.30 12.67 -0.88
CA LEU A 49 5.37 12.73 -1.86
C LEU A 49 5.36 14.06 -2.61
N PRO A 50 6.48 14.79 -2.65
CA PRO A 50 6.55 16.01 -3.43
C PRO A 50 6.43 15.71 -4.93
N SER A 51 5.87 16.64 -5.69
CA SER A 51 5.75 16.58 -7.16
C SER A 51 6.68 17.56 -7.87
N SER A 52 7.48 18.32 -7.12
CA SER A 52 8.43 19.31 -7.61
C SER A 52 9.43 19.67 -6.52
N GLY A 53 10.49 20.39 -6.89
CA GLY A 53 11.53 20.84 -5.98
C GLY A 53 12.69 19.86 -5.86
N GLU A 54 13.73 20.26 -5.10
CA GLU A 54 14.99 19.56 -5.00
C GLU A 54 14.84 18.08 -4.55
N GLU A 55 14.00 17.82 -3.57
CA GLU A 55 13.75 16.47 -3.05
C GLU A 55 13.10 15.55 -4.11
N TYR A 56 12.19 16.12 -4.90
CA TYR A 56 11.55 15.40 -6.01
C TYR A 56 12.54 15.11 -7.13
N GLU A 57 13.38 16.07 -7.49
CA GLU A 57 14.41 15.92 -8.52
C GLU A 57 15.45 14.89 -8.09
N GLU A 58 15.92 14.93 -6.85
CA GLU A 58 16.84 13.95 -6.28
C GLU A 58 16.28 12.52 -6.36
N PHE A 59 15.03 12.35 -5.96
CA PHE A 59 14.38 11.03 -6.05
C PHE A 59 14.16 10.59 -7.49
N SER A 60 13.71 11.48 -8.36
CA SER A 60 13.46 11.20 -9.79
C SER A 60 14.76 10.79 -10.50
N ASP A 61 15.86 11.41 -10.16
CA ASP A 61 17.19 11.06 -10.65
C ASP A 61 17.64 9.68 -10.16
N TRP A 62 17.41 9.39 -8.88
CA TRP A 62 17.67 8.05 -8.34
C TRP A 62 16.79 7.00 -9.03
N GLU A 63 15.49 7.23 -9.16
CA GLU A 63 14.55 6.29 -9.80
C GLU A 63 14.96 6.03 -11.25
N ARG A 64 15.36 7.06 -12.00
CA ARG A 64 15.83 6.93 -13.38
C ARG A 64 17.07 6.03 -13.47
N ARG A 65 18.08 6.21 -12.60
CA ARG A 65 19.27 5.35 -12.55
C ARG A 65 18.91 3.92 -12.15
N PHE A 66 18.07 3.75 -11.16
CA PHE A 66 17.58 2.45 -10.72
C PHE A 66 16.88 1.68 -11.85
N LEU A 67 15.94 2.33 -12.54
CA LEU A 67 15.22 1.73 -13.66
C LEU A 67 16.15 1.40 -14.84
N TYR A 68 17.18 2.21 -15.07
CA TYR A 68 18.21 1.92 -16.08
C TYR A 68 18.98 0.64 -15.70
N HIS A 69 19.45 0.49 -14.49
CA HIS A 69 20.13 -0.73 -14.05
C HIS A 69 19.23 -1.96 -14.11
N LYS A 70 17.97 -1.80 -13.72
CA LYS A 70 16.97 -2.86 -13.83
C LYS A 70 16.79 -3.33 -15.27
N ALA A 71 16.75 -2.42 -16.22
CA ALA A 71 16.54 -2.71 -17.64
C ALA A 71 17.80 -3.19 -18.39
N THR A 72 19.00 -2.97 -17.85
CA THR A 72 20.28 -3.28 -18.51
C THR A 72 21.12 -4.29 -17.73
N THR A 73 21.85 -3.83 -16.73
CA THR A 73 22.82 -4.64 -15.99
C THR A 73 22.17 -5.80 -15.24
N LEU A 74 20.93 -5.59 -14.74
CA LEU A 74 20.20 -6.54 -13.91
C LEU A 74 18.95 -7.12 -14.62
N GLN A 75 18.91 -7.05 -15.95
CA GLN A 75 17.75 -7.51 -16.73
C GLN A 75 17.41 -9.00 -16.53
N GLN A 76 18.37 -9.81 -16.12
CA GLN A 76 18.20 -11.24 -15.84
C GLN A 76 17.72 -11.51 -14.41
N VAL A 77 17.60 -10.48 -13.59
CA VAL A 77 17.24 -10.61 -12.18
C VAL A 77 15.85 -10.05 -11.97
N SER A 78 15.00 -10.79 -11.26
CA SER A 78 13.70 -10.28 -10.84
C SER A 78 13.88 -9.20 -9.77
N ILE A 79 13.47 -7.97 -10.09
CA ILE A 79 13.47 -6.85 -9.15
C ILE A 79 12.06 -6.29 -9.11
N PRO A 80 11.22 -6.73 -8.18
CA PRO A 80 9.90 -6.15 -7.99
C PRO A 80 10.00 -4.68 -7.60
N TYR A 81 9.36 -3.82 -8.36
CA TYR A 81 9.36 -2.39 -8.10
C TYR A 81 8.08 -1.74 -8.63
N VAL A 82 7.41 -1.00 -7.77
CA VAL A 82 6.27 -0.17 -8.15
C VAL A 82 6.75 1.27 -8.24
N ARG A 83 6.65 1.84 -9.44
CA ARG A 83 7.02 3.23 -9.66
C ARG A 83 6.16 4.16 -8.82
N GLN A 84 6.80 5.12 -8.16
CA GLN A 84 6.09 6.11 -7.39
C GLN A 84 5.22 7.01 -8.29
N THR A 85 4.09 7.40 -7.76
CA THR A 85 3.14 8.27 -8.44
C THR A 85 2.75 9.43 -7.53
N ASN A 86 2.36 10.55 -8.14
CA ASN A 86 1.86 11.72 -7.42
C ASN A 86 0.32 11.71 -7.33
N VAL A 87 -0.29 10.54 -7.25
CA VAL A 87 -1.74 10.43 -7.04
C VAL A 87 -2.09 11.03 -5.70
N GLN A 88 -2.96 12.02 -5.71
CA GLN A 88 -3.50 12.61 -4.50
C GLN A 88 -4.71 11.82 -4.02
N TRP A 89 -4.65 11.47 -2.74
CA TRP A 89 -5.74 10.81 -2.02
C TRP A 89 -6.37 11.78 -1.04
N VAL A 90 -7.69 11.77 -0.99
CA VAL A 90 -8.47 12.37 0.11
C VAL A 90 -8.74 11.26 1.11
N ILE A 91 -8.46 11.53 2.39
CA ILE A 91 -8.59 10.53 3.46
C ILE A 91 -9.43 11.13 4.58
N SER A 92 -10.47 10.43 5.02
CA SER A 92 -11.31 10.86 6.13
C SER A 92 -10.60 10.71 7.47
N GLU A 93 -11.00 11.45 8.50
CA GLU A 93 -10.80 10.98 9.87
C GLU A 93 -11.41 9.59 10.04
N ALA A 94 -10.87 8.81 10.98
CA ALA A 94 -11.30 7.45 11.22
C ALA A 94 -12.56 7.41 12.12
N PHE A 95 -13.60 6.73 11.65
CA PHE A 95 -14.86 6.53 12.36
C PHE A 95 -14.78 5.35 13.32
N PRO A 96 -15.33 5.42 14.54
CA PRO A 96 -15.32 4.30 15.48
C PRO A 96 -16.23 3.17 14.97
N ASN A 97 -15.67 1.99 14.74
CA ASN A 97 -16.40 0.82 14.25
C ASN A 97 -16.66 -0.23 15.34
N ASN A 98 -16.17 -0.01 16.56
CA ASN A 98 -16.38 -0.89 17.71
C ASN A 98 -16.01 -2.37 17.42
N GLY A 99 -15.00 -2.60 16.60
CA GLY A 99 -14.56 -3.92 16.15
C GLY A 99 -15.41 -4.54 15.03
N ASN A 100 -16.46 -3.86 14.57
CA ASN A 100 -17.33 -4.33 13.48
C ASN A 100 -16.95 -3.66 12.15
N ALA A 101 -16.14 -4.33 11.36
CA ALA A 101 -15.72 -3.85 10.03
C ALA A 101 -16.87 -3.71 9.02
N ALA A 102 -18.02 -4.37 9.26
CA ALA A 102 -19.16 -4.29 8.36
C ALA A 102 -19.97 -2.99 8.52
N MET A 103 -19.76 -2.22 9.61
CA MET A 103 -20.43 -0.93 9.80
C MET A 103 -20.20 -0.01 8.60
N LYS A 104 -21.28 0.63 8.15
CA LYS A 104 -21.22 1.65 7.10
C LYS A 104 -21.19 3.04 7.73
N PHE A 105 -20.41 3.93 7.13
CA PHE A 105 -20.24 5.31 7.58
C PHE A 105 -20.61 6.29 6.46
N PRO A 106 -20.75 7.59 6.76
CA PRO A 106 -21.21 8.58 5.81
C PRO A 106 -20.52 8.59 4.42
N PRO A 107 -19.21 8.32 4.26
CA PRO A 107 -18.63 8.22 2.93
C PRO A 107 -19.24 7.14 2.02
N GLU A 108 -19.78 6.06 2.60
CA GLU A 108 -20.52 5.03 1.83
C GLU A 108 -22.00 5.39 1.58
N THR A 109 -22.61 6.17 2.45
CA THR A 109 -24.08 6.37 2.45
C THR A 109 -24.52 7.76 1.98
N GLU A 110 -23.65 8.75 2.13
CA GLU A 110 -23.96 10.16 1.81
C GLU A 110 -23.12 10.71 0.65
N GLY A 111 -22.24 9.90 0.08
CA GLY A 111 -21.27 10.31 -0.94
C GLY A 111 -20.04 11.01 -0.38
N LEU A 112 -19.11 11.37 -1.28
CA LEU A 112 -17.79 11.91 -0.91
C LEU A 112 -17.85 13.41 -0.65
N LYS A 113 -17.44 13.85 0.53
CA LYS A 113 -17.47 15.23 1.02
C LYS A 113 -16.17 15.56 1.76
N SER A 114 -15.90 16.84 1.96
CA SER A 114 -14.74 17.31 2.77
C SER A 114 -14.96 17.17 4.28
N SER A 115 -16.20 16.97 4.73
CA SER A 115 -16.53 16.72 6.13
C SER A 115 -17.87 15.99 6.27
N TYR A 116 -18.03 15.32 7.40
CA TYR A 116 -19.22 14.53 7.73
C TYR A 116 -19.63 14.78 9.18
N VAL A 117 -20.91 14.78 9.45
CA VAL A 117 -21.42 14.73 10.83
C VAL A 117 -21.87 13.31 11.13
N TYR A 118 -21.28 12.68 12.14
CA TYR A 118 -21.64 11.35 12.57
C TYR A 118 -21.70 11.29 14.10
N GLN A 119 -22.81 10.84 14.65
CA GLN A 119 -23.05 10.77 16.09
C GLN A 119 -22.73 12.10 16.83
N GLY A 120 -23.12 13.23 16.25
CA GLY A 120 -22.94 14.56 16.84
C GLY A 120 -21.51 15.10 16.78
N ARG A 121 -20.56 14.39 16.14
CA ARG A 121 -19.20 14.86 15.91
C ARG A 121 -18.97 15.11 14.42
N THR A 122 -18.22 16.17 14.12
CA THR A 122 -17.71 16.45 12.76
C THR A 122 -16.41 15.68 12.53
N TYR A 123 -16.36 14.95 11.42
CA TYR A 123 -15.20 14.24 10.88
C TYR A 123 -14.75 14.96 9.61
N THR A 124 -13.51 15.39 9.58
CA THR A 124 -12.92 16.09 8.44
C THR A 124 -12.10 15.16 7.55
N THR A 125 -11.60 15.68 6.45
CA THR A 125 -10.70 14.97 5.55
C THR A 125 -9.36 15.68 5.45
N GLY A 126 -8.33 14.91 5.11
CA GLY A 126 -6.99 15.41 4.78
C GLY A 126 -6.53 14.84 3.44
N TYR A 127 -5.31 15.20 3.06
CA TYR A 127 -4.70 14.77 1.80
C TYR A 127 -3.43 13.97 2.05
N ALA A 128 -3.20 12.99 1.21
CA ALA A 128 -1.93 12.28 1.10
C ALA A 128 -1.59 12.07 -0.38
N THR A 129 -0.31 11.95 -0.70
CA THR A 129 0.16 11.82 -2.07
C THR A 129 1.16 10.68 -2.19
N GLY A 130 0.98 9.79 -3.14
CA GLY A 130 1.92 8.71 -3.42
C GLY A 130 1.26 7.43 -3.94
N ALA A 131 2.09 6.47 -4.31
CA ALA A 131 1.66 5.15 -4.71
C ALA A 131 1.19 4.31 -3.51
N GLY A 132 1.95 4.34 -2.43
CA GLY A 132 1.62 3.69 -1.16
C GLY A 132 1.43 4.73 -0.06
N ILE A 133 0.33 4.61 0.67
CA ILE A 133 -0.05 5.55 1.74
C ILE A 133 -0.02 4.82 3.08
N TYR A 134 0.72 5.37 4.04
CA TYR A 134 0.77 4.88 5.41
C TYR A 134 -0.26 5.60 6.26
N LEU A 135 -1.32 4.91 6.66
CA LEU A 135 -2.25 5.40 7.68
C LEU A 135 -1.65 5.20 9.09
N ARG A 136 -0.94 4.07 9.26
CA ARG A 136 -0.10 3.75 10.41
C ARG A 136 1.06 2.86 9.95
N HIS A 137 2.29 3.23 10.29
CA HIS A 137 3.43 2.37 10.01
C HIS A 137 3.64 1.32 11.09
N THR A 138 4.21 0.18 10.71
CA THR A 138 4.51 -0.95 11.61
C THR A 138 5.34 -0.57 12.83
N TRP A 139 6.32 0.30 12.65
CA TRP A 139 7.24 0.70 13.72
C TRP A 139 6.62 1.68 14.72
N GLY A 140 5.35 2.03 14.54
CA GLY A 140 4.62 2.90 15.44
C GLY A 140 4.78 4.38 15.17
N GLU A 141 4.28 5.17 16.09
CA GLU A 141 4.24 6.61 15.99
C GLU A 141 5.64 7.23 16.10
N GLY A 142 5.90 8.23 15.29
CA GLY A 142 7.12 9.04 15.36
C GLY A 142 8.38 8.44 14.72
N THR A 143 8.38 7.16 14.32
CA THR A 143 9.54 6.54 13.67
C THR A 143 9.52 6.76 12.17
N ILE A 144 8.37 6.56 11.54
CA ILE A 144 8.14 6.80 10.13
C ILE A 144 6.84 7.59 10.00
N PRO A 145 6.82 8.67 9.20
CA PRO A 145 5.61 9.46 9.00
C PRO A 145 4.43 8.61 8.55
N ALA A 146 3.27 8.91 9.11
CA ALA A 146 2.01 8.29 8.76
C ALA A 146 0.90 9.34 8.77
N PHE A 147 -0.19 9.07 8.04
CA PHE A 147 -1.28 10.03 7.92
C PHE A 147 -1.92 10.39 9.28
N TYR A 148 -2.14 9.38 10.13
CA TYR A 148 -2.64 9.62 11.48
C TYR A 148 -1.49 9.69 12.48
N ALA A 149 -1.39 10.80 13.18
CA ALA A 149 -0.42 10.96 14.28
C ALA A 149 -0.68 9.95 15.40
N HIS A 150 -1.96 9.72 15.72
CA HIS A 150 -2.41 8.82 16.80
C HIS A 150 -3.51 7.89 16.31
N PRO A 151 -3.17 6.86 15.49
CA PRO A 151 -4.14 5.93 14.93
C PRO A 151 -4.78 5.08 16.02
N LYS A 152 -6.11 5.01 16.02
CA LYS A 152 -6.88 4.21 17.00
C LYS A 152 -7.35 2.92 16.36
N GLU A 153 -7.23 1.81 17.11
CA GLU A 153 -7.85 0.53 16.75
C GLU A 153 -9.38 0.60 16.83
N ASN A 154 -10.05 -0.34 16.21
CA ASN A 154 -11.51 -0.41 16.11
C ASN A 154 -12.11 0.83 15.47
N THR A 155 -11.45 1.28 14.41
CA THR A 155 -11.89 2.40 13.57
C THR A 155 -11.90 2.02 12.10
N THR A 156 -12.60 2.81 11.28
CA THR A 156 -12.62 2.68 9.82
C THR A 156 -12.32 4.03 9.19
N ALA A 157 -11.31 4.09 8.35
CA ALA A 157 -11.01 5.23 7.49
C ALA A 157 -11.55 4.98 6.07
N TYR A 158 -11.72 6.07 5.33
CA TYR A 158 -12.00 6.03 3.90
C TYR A 158 -10.95 6.82 3.16
N ALA A 159 -10.48 6.27 2.05
CA ALA A 159 -9.59 6.96 1.13
C ALA A 159 -10.21 6.96 -0.27
N TRP A 160 -10.11 8.07 -1.00
CA TRP A 160 -10.60 8.13 -2.37
C TRP A 160 -9.77 9.04 -3.25
N THR A 161 -9.81 8.73 -4.53
CA THR A 161 -9.22 9.54 -5.59
C THR A 161 -10.06 9.43 -6.85
N TYR A 162 -9.74 10.28 -7.83
CA TYR A 162 -10.34 10.23 -9.16
C TYR A 162 -9.25 10.04 -10.20
N VAL A 163 -9.47 9.09 -11.11
CA VAL A 163 -8.58 8.78 -12.21
C VAL A 163 -9.25 9.15 -13.53
N TYR A 164 -8.59 9.95 -14.34
CA TYR A 164 -9.08 10.29 -15.68
C TYR A 164 -8.61 9.26 -16.71
N SER A 165 -9.54 8.74 -17.51
CA SER A 165 -9.22 7.90 -18.67
C SER A 165 -9.72 8.55 -19.94
N PRO A 166 -8.87 8.74 -20.99
CA PRO A 166 -9.29 9.37 -22.24
C PRO A 166 -10.24 8.49 -23.06
N LYS A 167 -10.33 7.21 -22.75
CA LYS A 167 -11.20 6.21 -23.40
C LYS A 167 -11.66 5.16 -22.39
N ALA A 168 -12.71 4.42 -22.75
CA ALA A 168 -13.06 3.20 -22.04
C ALA A 168 -12.00 2.13 -22.32
N GLN A 169 -11.42 1.51 -21.27
CA GLN A 169 -10.35 0.53 -21.41
C GLN A 169 -10.18 -0.30 -20.14
N ASP A 170 -9.65 -1.51 -20.32
CA ASP A 170 -9.19 -2.34 -19.21
C ASP A 170 -7.71 -2.05 -18.94
N VAL A 171 -7.37 -1.94 -17.68
CA VAL A 171 -6.00 -1.69 -17.20
C VAL A 171 -5.69 -2.62 -16.03
N GLY A 172 -4.42 -2.78 -15.72
CA GLY A 172 -3.98 -3.42 -14.49
C GLY A 172 -4.01 -2.43 -13.32
N ALA A 173 -4.27 -2.93 -12.13
CA ALA A 173 -4.10 -2.20 -10.88
C ALA A 173 -3.26 -3.03 -9.90
N LEU A 174 -2.13 -2.50 -9.47
CA LEU A 174 -1.36 -3.05 -8.37
C LEU A 174 -1.98 -2.55 -7.08
N ILE A 175 -2.61 -3.47 -6.37
CA ILE A 175 -3.35 -3.18 -5.14
C ILE A 175 -2.76 -4.02 -4.03
N GLU A 176 -2.35 -3.37 -2.93
CA GLU A 176 -1.85 -4.03 -1.73
C GLU A 176 -2.46 -3.41 -0.49
N ILE A 177 -2.93 -4.24 0.41
CA ILE A 177 -3.45 -3.85 1.72
C ILE A 177 -2.54 -4.44 2.78
N TYR A 178 -1.67 -3.63 3.33
CA TYR A 178 -0.67 -4.06 4.32
C TYR A 178 -1.21 -3.90 5.74
N ASN A 179 -1.92 -4.91 6.22
CA ASN A 179 -2.40 -4.94 7.58
C ASN A 179 -2.15 -6.28 8.30
N TYR A 180 -1.43 -7.19 7.66
CA TYR A 180 -0.86 -8.37 8.30
C TYR A 180 0.67 -8.28 8.27
N GLY A 181 1.32 -8.95 9.17
CA GLY A 181 2.78 -8.93 9.31
C GLY A 181 3.43 -10.25 8.93
N ARG A 182 4.65 -10.42 9.39
CA ARG A 182 5.42 -11.66 9.26
C ARG A 182 5.61 -12.24 10.65
N SER A 183 4.60 -12.91 11.16
CA SER A 183 4.74 -13.64 12.41
C SER A 183 3.97 -14.95 12.32
N GLU A 184 4.33 -15.90 13.14
CA GLU A 184 3.63 -17.17 13.25
C GLU A 184 2.12 -17.04 13.58
N LYS A 185 1.72 -15.86 14.06
CA LYS A 185 0.32 -15.53 14.39
C LYS A 185 -0.42 -14.85 13.24
N ASP A 186 0.30 -14.43 12.21
CA ASP A 186 -0.31 -13.80 11.05
C ASP A 186 -0.89 -14.86 10.13
N ILE A 187 -2.05 -14.58 9.59
CA ILE A 187 -2.78 -15.46 8.70
C ILE A 187 -3.04 -14.71 7.41
N ALA A 188 -2.81 -15.34 6.27
CA ALA A 188 -3.15 -14.78 4.96
C ALA A 188 -4.66 -14.50 4.87
N PRO A 189 -5.08 -13.53 4.06
CA PRO A 189 -6.50 -13.30 3.80
C PRO A 189 -7.18 -14.57 3.27
N ASN A 190 -8.46 -14.73 3.55
CA ASN A 190 -9.28 -15.70 2.88
C ASN A 190 -9.59 -15.27 1.44
N ASP A 191 -9.83 -16.20 0.55
CA ASP A 191 -10.29 -15.91 -0.81
C ASP A 191 -11.51 -15.00 -0.79
N GLY A 192 -11.55 -14.05 -1.72
CA GLY A 192 -12.61 -13.05 -1.80
C GLY A 192 -12.46 -11.87 -0.83
N HIS A 193 -11.38 -11.79 -0.06
CA HIS A 193 -11.10 -10.71 0.87
C HIS A 193 -9.74 -10.06 0.56
N TRP A 194 -9.67 -8.74 0.62
CA TRP A 194 -8.41 -8.01 0.45
C TRP A 194 -7.47 -8.17 1.64
N ASP A 195 -8.05 -8.36 2.82
CA ASP A 195 -7.35 -8.52 4.08
C ASP A 195 -8.22 -9.25 5.11
N ARG A 196 -7.74 -9.34 6.34
CA ARG A 196 -8.48 -9.91 7.47
C ARG A 196 -9.28 -8.88 8.26
N MET A 197 -9.18 -7.60 7.90
CA MET A 197 -9.84 -6.50 8.61
C MET A 197 -11.12 -6.03 7.94
N GLY A 198 -11.44 -6.54 6.73
CA GLY A 198 -12.67 -6.23 6.03
C GLY A 198 -12.56 -5.02 5.09
N THR A 199 -11.38 -4.78 4.56
CA THR A 199 -11.14 -3.77 3.52
C THR A 199 -12.01 -4.04 2.31
N LYS A 200 -12.57 -2.97 1.73
CA LYS A 200 -13.32 -2.99 0.49
C LYS A 200 -12.83 -1.89 -0.44
N ILE A 201 -12.88 -2.17 -1.73
CA ILE A 201 -12.42 -1.25 -2.78
C ILE A 201 -13.49 -1.19 -3.86
N TRP A 202 -13.86 0.02 -4.26
CA TRP A 202 -14.83 0.24 -5.34
C TRP A 202 -14.23 1.11 -6.43
N LEU A 203 -14.55 0.77 -7.66
CA LEU A 203 -14.36 1.59 -8.85
C LEU A 203 -15.73 1.97 -9.41
N ASN A 204 -16.05 3.27 -9.45
CA ASN A 204 -17.35 3.76 -9.93
C ASN A 204 -18.53 3.06 -9.23
N ASP A 205 -18.45 2.86 -7.92
CA ASP A 205 -19.43 2.19 -7.06
C ASP A 205 -19.59 0.67 -7.28
N VAL A 206 -18.77 0.06 -8.13
CA VAL A 206 -18.69 -1.40 -8.31
C VAL A 206 -17.52 -1.93 -7.47
N GLU A 207 -17.78 -2.90 -6.60
CA GLU A 207 -16.73 -3.51 -5.75
C GLU A 207 -15.74 -4.28 -6.62
N ILE A 208 -14.44 -4.00 -6.44
CA ILE A 208 -13.34 -4.73 -7.06
C ILE A 208 -13.12 -6.00 -6.25
N SER A 209 -13.22 -7.14 -6.90
CA SER A 209 -12.97 -8.44 -6.26
C SER A 209 -11.52 -8.58 -5.84
N ALA A 210 -11.29 -9.08 -4.63
CA ALA A 210 -9.97 -9.46 -4.18
C ALA A 210 -9.43 -10.66 -4.98
N PRO A 211 -8.10 -10.83 -5.08
CA PRO A 211 -7.51 -11.98 -5.75
C PRO A 211 -7.75 -13.27 -4.97
N SER A 212 -7.55 -14.40 -5.63
CA SER A 212 -7.41 -15.69 -4.96
C SER A 212 -6.00 -15.77 -4.37
N TRP A 213 -5.90 -16.12 -3.11
CA TRP A 213 -4.64 -16.20 -2.38
C TRP A 213 -4.07 -17.61 -2.40
N LYS A 214 -2.80 -17.78 -2.77
CA LYS A 214 -2.13 -19.09 -2.78
C LYS A 214 -2.17 -19.77 -1.41
N ASN A 215 -2.05 -19.01 -0.35
CA ASN A 215 -2.04 -19.48 1.03
C ASN A 215 -3.29 -19.02 1.82
N SER A 216 -4.43 -18.93 1.13
CA SER A 216 -5.71 -18.49 1.71
C SER A 216 -5.97 -19.10 3.09
N GLY A 217 -6.14 -18.26 4.10
CA GLY A 217 -6.42 -18.64 5.48
C GLY A 217 -5.31 -19.41 6.21
N LYS A 218 -4.14 -19.60 5.61
CA LYS A 218 -3.02 -20.30 6.25
C LYS A 218 -2.22 -19.35 7.15
N THR A 219 -1.74 -19.88 8.26
CA THR A 219 -0.81 -19.20 9.15
C THR A 219 0.62 -19.35 8.62
N ALA A 220 1.45 -18.34 8.80
CA ALA A 220 2.89 -18.43 8.55
C ALA A 220 3.52 -19.54 9.40
N MET A 221 4.46 -20.27 8.81
CA MET A 221 5.13 -21.40 9.46
C MET A 221 6.10 -20.96 10.53
N SER A 222 6.69 -19.74 10.37
CA SER A 222 7.60 -19.13 11.32
C SER A 222 7.56 -17.59 11.19
N ASN A 223 8.22 -16.90 12.12
CA ASN A 223 8.33 -15.44 12.10
C ASN A 223 8.96 -14.89 10.80
N GLU A 224 9.76 -15.70 10.13
CA GLU A 224 10.53 -15.32 8.96
C GLU A 224 9.92 -15.81 7.65
N ASP A 225 8.98 -16.75 7.70
CA ASP A 225 8.32 -17.25 6.51
C ASP A 225 7.40 -16.20 5.92
N LEU A 226 7.47 -16.02 4.62
CA LEU A 226 6.50 -15.26 3.85
C LEU A 226 5.38 -16.17 3.36
N LEU A 227 4.18 -15.64 3.39
CA LEU A 227 3.06 -16.23 2.69
C LEU A 227 3.20 -15.86 1.21
N GLU A 228 3.58 -16.83 0.40
CA GLU A 228 3.80 -16.60 -1.04
C GLU A 228 2.59 -15.95 -1.71
N ASN A 229 2.84 -15.06 -2.65
CA ASN A 229 1.87 -14.28 -3.41
C ASN A 229 1.05 -13.24 -2.61
N GLU A 230 1.33 -13.02 -1.34
CA GLU A 230 0.72 -11.94 -0.58
C GLU A 230 1.44 -10.59 -0.76
N ASN A 231 2.60 -10.60 -1.38
CA ASN A 231 3.30 -9.37 -1.78
C ASN A 231 2.80 -8.91 -3.16
N PHE A 232 2.26 -7.69 -3.26
CA PHE A 232 1.71 -7.16 -4.51
C PHE A 232 2.72 -7.12 -5.66
N SER A 233 4.00 -6.92 -5.37
CA SER A 233 5.06 -6.88 -6.39
C SER A 233 5.38 -8.24 -7.02
N ALA A 234 4.92 -9.32 -6.41
CA ALA A 234 5.06 -10.69 -6.91
C ALA A 234 3.75 -11.24 -7.51
N ARG A 235 2.64 -10.49 -7.44
CA ARG A 235 1.34 -10.87 -7.99
C ARG A 235 1.07 -10.19 -9.33
N PRO A 236 0.30 -10.81 -10.23
CA PRO A 236 -0.27 -10.12 -11.37
C PRO A 236 -1.15 -8.94 -10.92
N ALA A 237 -1.16 -7.88 -11.71
CA ALA A 237 -2.06 -6.75 -11.47
C ALA A 237 -3.53 -7.19 -11.57
N THR A 238 -4.36 -6.68 -10.68
CA THR A 238 -5.82 -6.87 -10.73
C THR A 238 -6.37 -6.14 -11.95
N GLN A 239 -7.13 -6.84 -12.80
CA GLN A 239 -7.73 -6.22 -13.97
C GLN A 239 -8.97 -5.40 -13.56
N ILE A 240 -9.02 -4.16 -14.03
CA ILE A 240 -10.13 -3.24 -13.78
C ILE A 240 -10.53 -2.52 -15.08
N SER A 241 -11.82 -2.15 -15.19
CA SER A 241 -12.36 -1.48 -16.38
C SER A 241 -12.63 -0.01 -16.09
N LEU A 242 -11.90 0.87 -16.76
CA LEU A 242 -12.11 2.32 -16.69
C LEU A 242 -13.14 2.76 -17.75
N LYS A 243 -14.08 3.60 -17.37
CA LYS A 243 -14.91 4.33 -18.33
C LYS A 243 -14.15 5.54 -18.87
N LYS A 244 -14.55 6.05 -20.05
CA LYS A 244 -14.06 7.34 -20.55
C LYS A 244 -14.45 8.45 -19.57
N GLY A 245 -13.50 9.33 -19.25
CA GLY A 245 -13.65 10.43 -18.30
C GLY A 245 -13.16 10.06 -16.90
N TRP A 246 -13.73 10.71 -15.90
CA TRP A 246 -13.35 10.53 -14.52
C TRP A 246 -13.90 9.23 -13.92
N ASN A 247 -13.04 8.48 -13.26
CA ASN A 247 -13.33 7.24 -12.55
C ASN A 247 -13.06 7.45 -11.07
N LYS A 248 -14.03 7.15 -10.24
CA LYS A 248 -13.95 7.25 -8.78
C LYS A 248 -13.39 5.95 -8.22
N VAL A 249 -12.32 6.05 -7.45
CA VAL A 249 -11.80 4.95 -6.63
C VAL A 249 -12.09 5.28 -5.17
N LEU A 250 -12.73 4.37 -4.46
CA LEU A 250 -13.03 4.49 -3.03
C LEU A 250 -12.54 3.25 -2.30
N LEU A 251 -11.82 3.44 -1.21
CA LEU A 251 -11.38 2.39 -0.31
C LEU A 251 -12.02 2.59 1.06
N LYS A 252 -12.55 1.51 1.63
CA LYS A 252 -12.91 1.38 3.04
C LYS A 252 -11.81 0.62 3.73
N LEU A 253 -11.23 1.21 4.76
CA LEU A 253 -10.03 0.75 5.41
C LEU A 253 -10.26 0.59 6.92
N PRO A 254 -10.84 -0.52 7.38
CA PRO A 254 -10.96 -0.82 8.79
C PRO A 254 -9.59 -1.05 9.43
N PHE A 255 -9.45 -0.70 10.71
CA PHE A 255 -8.26 -0.97 11.51
C PHE A 255 -8.63 -1.74 12.78
N ASN A 256 -8.80 -3.05 12.61
CA ASN A 256 -9.13 -4.01 13.66
C ASN A 256 -8.03 -5.08 13.73
N PRO A 257 -6.82 -4.77 14.25
CA PRO A 257 -5.64 -5.64 14.15
C PRO A 257 -5.71 -6.92 15.00
N ASN A 258 -6.70 -7.09 15.84
CA ASN A 258 -7.09 -8.30 16.58
C ASN A 258 -5.96 -9.31 16.88
N GLY A 259 -4.98 -8.92 17.71
CA GLY A 259 -3.90 -9.81 18.14
C GLY A 259 -2.74 -9.94 17.15
N THR A 260 -2.75 -9.25 16.03
CA THR A 260 -1.60 -9.16 15.11
C THR A 260 -0.42 -8.51 15.80
N ARG A 261 0.76 -9.14 15.75
CA ARG A 261 1.98 -8.61 16.36
C ARG A 261 2.41 -7.29 15.73
N LEU A 262 2.37 -7.24 14.39
CA LEU A 262 2.78 -6.07 13.63
C LEU A 262 1.53 -5.33 13.13
N LYS A 263 1.23 -4.22 13.75
CA LYS A 263 0.05 -3.41 13.44
C LYS A 263 0.37 -2.47 12.28
N LYS A 264 0.13 -2.93 11.06
CA LYS A 264 0.24 -2.13 9.85
C LYS A 264 -1.13 -1.63 9.43
N TRP A 265 -1.19 -0.42 8.90
CA TRP A 265 -2.39 0.13 8.28
C TRP A 265 -1.98 1.02 7.12
N MET A 266 -2.02 0.46 5.94
CA MET A 266 -1.56 1.13 4.73
C MET A 266 -2.19 0.50 3.51
N PHE A 267 -2.16 1.22 2.40
CA PHE A 267 -2.61 0.71 1.11
C PHE A 267 -1.73 1.19 -0.02
N THR A 268 -1.69 0.43 -1.11
CA THR A 268 -1.16 0.83 -2.41
C THR A 268 -2.25 0.65 -3.44
N PHE A 269 -2.37 1.60 -4.36
CA PHE A 269 -3.23 1.50 -5.53
C PHE A 269 -2.56 2.23 -6.68
N VAL A 270 -2.03 1.49 -7.64
CA VAL A 270 -1.30 2.04 -8.80
C VAL A 270 -1.81 1.40 -10.07
N LEU A 271 -2.20 2.22 -11.04
CA LEU A 271 -2.56 1.73 -12.36
C LEU A 271 -1.31 1.38 -13.15
N THR A 272 -1.39 0.29 -13.90
CA THR A 272 -0.32 -0.17 -14.80
C THR A 272 -0.88 -0.39 -16.19
N ASP A 273 -0.02 -0.31 -17.19
CA ASP A 273 -0.33 -0.87 -18.50
C ASP A 273 -0.61 -2.37 -18.35
N LYS A 274 -1.34 -2.95 -19.30
CA LYS A 274 -1.67 -4.39 -19.29
C LYS A 274 -0.43 -5.26 -19.31
#